data_8630330aea9ec008c6ac990e1c6cc095
#
_entry.id   8630330aea9ec008c6ac990e1c6cc095
#
_cell.length_a   1.000
_cell.length_b   1.000
_cell.length_c   1.000
_cell.angle_alpha   90.00
_cell.angle_beta   90.00
_cell.angle_gamma   90.00
#
_symmetry.space_group_name_H-M   'P 1'
#
loop_
_entity.id
_entity.type
_entity.pdbx_description
1 polymer ?
#
loop_
_entity_poly.entity_id
_entity_poly.type
_entity_poly.pdbx_seq_one_letter_code
_entity_poly.pdbx_strand_id
1 'polypeptide(L)'
;MTQADIDVTIKAFARAAKNSEALGFDGIELHGAHSYLIDQFFWEATNQRTDQYGGKTLAERTRFAVEVIEACRAEISRDFPLVFRFSQWKGNHYDARLVTTPDELARFLAPLVQAGVDVFHCSTRRFWEPEFDGSALNLAGWTKTLTGKATISVGSVGLNDDFISWFGGAASGTRGIDDLLTRLESGEFDLVAVGRALIADPAWA
;
A
#
# COMPACT_ATOMS: atom_id res chain seq x y z
N MET A 1 3.44 -3.28 -22.29
CA MET A 1 2.55 -2.12 -22.50
C MET A 1 3.28 -1.10 -23.36
N THR A 2 2.64 -0.61 -24.42
CA THR A 2 3.08 0.55 -25.20
C THR A 2 2.72 1.84 -24.48
N GLN A 3 3.17 3.00 -24.98
CA GLN A 3 2.73 4.31 -24.46
C GLN A 3 1.20 4.45 -24.55
N ALA A 4 0.60 4.04 -25.66
CA ALA A 4 -0.85 4.11 -25.86
C ALA A 4 -1.62 3.26 -24.82
N ASP A 5 -1.09 2.06 -24.46
CA ASP A 5 -1.70 1.23 -23.42
C ASP A 5 -1.62 1.91 -22.05
N ILE A 6 -0.51 2.57 -21.74
CA ILE A 6 -0.32 3.34 -20.51
C ILE A 6 -1.32 4.48 -20.44
N ASP A 7 -1.43 5.28 -21.50
CA ASP A 7 -2.34 6.43 -21.57
C ASP A 7 -3.82 6.01 -21.40
N VAL A 8 -4.21 4.91 -22.04
CA VAL A 8 -5.57 4.33 -21.89
C VAL A 8 -5.80 3.84 -20.46
N THR A 9 -4.80 3.23 -19.85
CA THR A 9 -4.89 2.71 -18.47
C THR A 9 -5.03 3.85 -17.47
N ILE A 10 -4.20 4.90 -17.57
CA ILE A 10 -4.28 6.09 -16.70
C ILE A 10 -5.68 6.73 -16.79
N LYS A 11 -6.18 6.92 -18.01
CA LYS A 11 -7.54 7.45 -18.23
C LYS A 11 -8.63 6.55 -17.64
N ALA A 12 -8.43 5.23 -17.65
CA ALA A 12 -9.39 4.29 -17.05
C ALA A 12 -9.42 4.41 -15.53
N PHE A 13 -8.27 4.55 -14.85
CA PHE A 13 -8.21 4.86 -13.42
C PHE A 13 -8.90 6.17 -13.08
N ALA A 14 -8.59 7.25 -13.79
CA ALA A 14 -9.20 8.56 -13.60
C ALA A 14 -10.73 8.52 -13.74
N ARG A 15 -11.23 7.85 -14.78
CA ARG A 15 -12.67 7.67 -14.99
C ARG A 15 -13.31 6.84 -13.86
N ALA A 16 -12.64 5.79 -13.37
CA ALA A 16 -13.14 4.99 -12.26
C ALA A 16 -13.23 5.82 -10.98
N ALA A 17 -12.23 6.66 -10.70
CA ALA A 17 -12.23 7.57 -9.57
C ALA A 17 -13.41 8.54 -9.61
N LYS A 18 -13.62 9.22 -10.75
CA LYS A 18 -14.77 10.11 -11.00
C LYS A 18 -16.11 9.40 -10.78
N ASN A 19 -16.25 8.20 -11.34
CA ASN A 19 -17.48 7.42 -11.21
C ASN A 19 -17.74 7.01 -9.75
N SER A 20 -16.69 6.68 -8.99
CA SER A 20 -16.83 6.33 -7.57
C SER A 20 -17.37 7.48 -6.75
N GLU A 21 -16.84 8.69 -6.94
CA GLU A 21 -17.37 9.89 -6.27
C GLU A 21 -18.81 10.19 -6.69
N ALA A 22 -19.11 10.12 -7.99
CA ALA A 22 -20.45 10.36 -8.52
C ALA A 22 -21.50 9.34 -8.02
N LEU A 23 -21.08 8.12 -7.67
CA LEU A 23 -21.91 7.06 -7.10
C LEU A 23 -22.06 7.17 -5.57
N GLY A 24 -21.39 8.14 -4.93
CA GLY A 24 -21.53 8.41 -3.49
C GLY A 24 -20.63 7.54 -2.62
N PHE A 25 -19.53 6.99 -3.13
CA PHE A 25 -18.48 6.42 -2.29
C PHE A 25 -17.79 7.52 -1.48
N ASP A 26 -17.25 7.17 -0.31
CA ASP A 26 -16.58 8.12 0.59
C ASP A 26 -15.08 8.32 0.28
N GLY A 27 -14.52 7.54 -0.64
CA GLY A 27 -13.11 7.60 -1.05
C GLY A 27 -12.75 6.47 -2.01
N ILE A 28 -11.52 6.47 -2.49
CA ILE A 28 -10.96 5.40 -3.34
C ILE A 28 -9.63 4.90 -2.80
N GLU A 29 -9.34 3.62 -3.04
CA GLU A 29 -8.02 3.03 -2.79
C GLU A 29 -7.41 2.56 -4.12
N LEU A 30 -6.23 3.10 -4.46
CA LEU A 30 -5.40 2.64 -5.57
C LEU A 30 -4.53 1.47 -5.10
N HIS A 31 -4.67 0.33 -5.75
CA HIS A 31 -3.93 -0.88 -5.40
C HIS A 31 -2.56 -0.94 -6.08
N GLY A 32 -1.53 -0.48 -5.37
CA GLY A 32 -0.13 -0.48 -5.81
C GLY A 32 0.73 -1.53 -5.11
N ALA A 33 0.19 -2.73 -4.84
CA ALA A 33 0.83 -3.77 -4.05
C ALA A 33 0.72 -5.16 -4.71
N HIS A 34 1.41 -6.16 -4.14
CA HIS A 34 1.23 -7.60 -4.33
C HIS A 34 1.43 -8.11 -5.76
N SER A 35 2.32 -7.53 -6.53
CA SER A 35 2.60 -7.83 -7.94
C SER A 35 1.46 -7.47 -8.91
N TYR A 36 0.48 -6.65 -8.51
CA TYR A 36 -0.51 -6.12 -9.44
C TYR A 36 0.08 -4.97 -10.27
N LEU A 37 -0.68 -4.45 -11.22
CA LEU A 37 -0.17 -3.62 -12.31
C LEU A 37 0.74 -2.47 -11.85
N ILE A 38 0.30 -1.64 -10.90
CA ILE A 38 1.10 -0.50 -10.42
C ILE A 38 2.40 -1.00 -9.75
N ASP A 39 2.30 -2.04 -8.92
CA ASP A 39 3.45 -2.62 -8.24
C ASP A 39 4.50 -3.23 -9.19
N GLN A 40 4.07 -3.74 -10.35
CA GLN A 40 4.97 -4.26 -11.38
C GLN A 40 5.86 -3.16 -11.99
N PHE A 41 5.42 -1.90 -11.97
CA PHE A 41 6.25 -0.77 -12.38
C PHE A 41 7.31 -0.41 -11.32
N PHE A 42 7.05 -0.63 -10.04
CA PHE A 42 8.01 -0.35 -8.97
C PHE A 42 9.17 -1.34 -8.94
N TRP A 43 8.87 -2.62 -9.12
CA TRP A 43 9.83 -3.69 -8.88
C TRP A 43 10.75 -3.90 -10.08
N GLU A 44 12.07 -3.78 -9.85
CA GLU A 44 13.08 -3.89 -10.90
C GLU A 44 13.08 -5.24 -11.64
N ALA A 45 12.71 -6.34 -10.95
CA ALA A 45 12.62 -7.66 -11.58
C ALA A 45 11.51 -7.74 -12.65
N THR A 46 10.45 -6.94 -12.52
CA THR A 46 9.34 -6.89 -13.48
C THR A 46 9.41 -5.68 -14.41
N ASN A 47 9.96 -4.56 -13.94
CA ASN A 47 10.12 -3.35 -14.74
C ASN A 47 11.50 -3.29 -15.41
N GLN A 48 11.62 -3.94 -16.56
CA GLN A 48 12.83 -3.94 -17.41
C GLN A 48 12.73 -2.88 -18.53
N ARG A 49 11.91 -1.84 -18.34
CA ARG A 49 11.68 -0.80 -19.35
C ARG A 49 12.89 0.12 -19.47
N THR A 50 13.14 0.59 -20.69
CA THR A 50 14.19 1.56 -21.02
C THR A 50 13.67 2.93 -21.38
N ASP A 51 12.34 3.11 -21.35
CA ASP A 51 11.66 4.39 -21.55
C ASP A 51 11.45 5.14 -20.22
N GLN A 52 10.69 6.22 -20.26
CA GLN A 52 10.41 7.10 -19.12
C GLN A 52 9.71 6.42 -17.92
N TYR A 53 9.16 5.23 -18.09
CA TYR A 53 8.50 4.45 -17.02
C TYR A 53 9.42 3.38 -16.42
N GLY A 54 10.64 3.23 -16.94
CA GLY A 54 11.71 2.46 -16.35
C GLY A 54 12.57 3.30 -15.43
N GLY A 55 13.76 2.80 -15.10
CA GLY A 55 14.75 3.53 -14.32
C GLY A 55 15.60 2.63 -13.43
N LYS A 56 16.75 3.15 -13.02
CA LYS A 56 17.70 2.44 -12.14
C LYS A 56 17.29 2.51 -10.68
N THR A 57 16.62 3.59 -10.27
CA THR A 57 16.15 3.81 -8.91
C THR A 57 14.66 3.53 -8.78
N LEU A 58 14.23 3.19 -7.58
CA LEU A 58 12.80 3.01 -7.29
C LEU A 58 12.03 4.32 -7.51
N ALA A 59 12.61 5.47 -7.15
CA ALA A 59 11.99 6.77 -7.35
C ALA A 59 11.69 7.06 -8.84
N GLU A 60 12.61 6.72 -9.75
CA GLU A 60 12.34 6.84 -11.20
C GLU A 60 11.19 5.95 -11.66
N ARG A 61 11.09 4.74 -11.10
CA ARG A 61 10.04 3.78 -11.43
C ARG A 61 8.66 4.10 -10.82
N THR A 62 8.53 5.17 -10.00
CA THR A 62 7.22 5.62 -9.49
C THR A 62 6.38 6.36 -10.52
N ARG A 63 6.94 6.76 -11.65
CA ARG A 63 6.30 7.64 -12.63
C ARG A 63 4.89 7.19 -13.03
N PHE A 64 4.69 5.91 -13.32
CA PHE A 64 3.36 5.41 -13.69
C PHE A 64 2.34 5.61 -12.55
N ALA A 65 2.72 5.31 -11.32
CA ALA A 65 1.85 5.53 -10.16
C ALA A 65 1.54 7.00 -9.94
N VAL A 66 2.54 7.88 -10.09
CA VAL A 66 2.38 9.33 -9.99
C VAL A 66 1.35 9.82 -11.01
N GLU A 67 1.50 9.46 -12.30
CA GLU A 67 0.57 9.86 -13.35
C GLU A 67 -0.85 9.31 -13.12
N VAL A 68 -1.00 8.09 -12.58
CA VAL A 68 -2.31 7.54 -12.17
C VAL A 68 -2.93 8.37 -11.04
N ILE A 69 -2.16 8.68 -9.99
CA ILE A 69 -2.63 9.46 -8.85
C ILE A 69 -3.05 10.86 -9.29
N GLU A 70 -2.22 11.56 -10.05
CA GLU A 70 -2.52 12.91 -10.58
C GLU A 70 -3.77 12.92 -11.45
N ALA A 71 -3.91 11.93 -12.33
CA ALA A 71 -5.09 11.79 -13.19
C ALA A 71 -6.37 11.52 -12.38
N CYS A 72 -6.31 10.69 -11.34
CA CYS A 72 -7.43 10.48 -10.43
C CYS A 72 -7.76 11.77 -9.67
N ARG A 73 -6.76 12.49 -9.14
CA ARG A 73 -6.95 13.76 -8.43
C ARG A 73 -7.62 14.82 -9.29
N ALA A 74 -7.31 14.87 -10.58
CA ALA A 74 -7.90 15.83 -11.50
C ALA A 74 -9.41 15.61 -11.72
N GLU A 75 -9.93 14.43 -11.46
CA GLU A 75 -11.32 14.04 -11.72
C GLU A 75 -12.20 13.96 -10.45
N ILE A 76 -11.62 14.07 -9.26
CA ILE A 76 -12.33 13.99 -7.96
C ILE A 76 -12.15 15.27 -7.16
N SER A 77 -13.08 15.54 -6.25
CA SER A 77 -13.00 16.72 -5.38
C SER A 77 -11.83 16.62 -4.41
N ARG A 78 -11.40 17.78 -3.89
CA ARG A 78 -10.29 17.86 -2.95
C ARG A 78 -10.56 17.09 -1.66
N ASP A 79 -11.80 17.04 -1.22
CA ASP A 79 -12.23 16.43 0.02
C ASP A 79 -12.54 14.93 -0.11
N PHE A 80 -12.45 14.37 -1.34
CA PHE A 80 -12.64 12.95 -1.59
C PHE A 80 -11.31 12.19 -1.35
N PRO A 81 -11.19 11.36 -0.30
CA PRO A 81 -9.93 10.72 0.05
C PRO A 81 -9.38 9.78 -1.03
N LEU A 82 -8.10 9.91 -1.31
CA LEU A 82 -7.35 9.00 -2.16
C LEU A 82 -6.35 8.22 -1.30
N VAL A 83 -6.64 6.95 -1.10
CA VAL A 83 -5.77 6.00 -0.40
C VAL A 83 -4.85 5.32 -1.41
N PHE A 84 -3.57 5.17 -1.06
CA PHE A 84 -2.62 4.41 -1.86
C PHE A 84 -2.11 3.20 -1.08
N ARG A 85 -2.43 1.99 -1.57
CA ARG A 85 -1.98 0.74 -0.96
C ARG A 85 -0.68 0.26 -1.60
N PHE A 86 0.33 -0.02 -0.78
CA PHE A 86 1.58 -0.60 -1.23
C PHE A 86 2.09 -1.70 -0.28
N SER A 87 3.03 -2.51 -0.76
CA SER A 87 3.68 -3.56 0.03
C SER A 87 5.15 -3.64 -0.30
N GLN A 88 5.96 -4.06 0.65
CA GLN A 88 7.35 -4.46 0.40
C GLN A 88 7.41 -5.77 -0.38
N TRP A 89 6.64 -6.76 0.07
CA TRP A 89 6.62 -8.11 -0.48
C TRP A 89 5.79 -8.21 -1.78
N LYS A 90 6.02 -9.27 -2.54
CA LYS A 90 5.33 -9.55 -3.81
C LYS A 90 4.53 -10.83 -3.71
N GLY A 91 3.39 -10.90 -4.38
CA GLY A 91 2.50 -12.06 -4.35
C GLY A 91 3.16 -13.37 -4.78
N ASN A 92 4.11 -13.30 -5.69
CA ASN A 92 4.89 -14.43 -6.21
C ASN A 92 6.32 -14.52 -5.64
N HIS A 93 6.77 -13.51 -4.85
CA HIS A 93 8.07 -13.46 -4.17
C HIS A 93 7.88 -12.84 -2.79
N TYR A 94 7.52 -13.68 -1.84
CA TYR A 94 7.09 -13.25 -0.52
C TYR A 94 8.19 -12.60 0.32
N ASP A 95 9.46 -12.93 0.03
CA ASP A 95 10.64 -12.35 0.70
C ASP A 95 11.21 -11.11 -0.03
N ALA A 96 10.58 -10.70 -1.14
CA ALA A 96 11.01 -9.50 -1.85
C ALA A 96 10.84 -8.25 -0.98
N ARG A 97 11.75 -7.30 -1.14
CA ARG A 97 11.67 -5.96 -0.56
C ARG A 97 11.85 -4.91 -1.64
N LEU A 98 11.01 -3.89 -1.62
CA LEU A 98 11.15 -2.72 -2.50
C LEU A 98 12.28 -1.81 -2.03
N VAL A 99 12.38 -1.64 -0.71
CA VAL A 99 13.35 -0.78 -0.04
C VAL A 99 13.93 -1.49 1.18
N THR A 100 15.16 -1.15 1.53
CA THR A 100 15.89 -1.76 2.65
C THR A 100 16.26 -0.76 3.74
N THR A 101 16.06 0.53 3.49
CA THR A 101 16.37 1.61 4.43
C THR A 101 15.24 2.63 4.52
N PRO A 102 15.13 3.36 5.66
CA PRO A 102 14.19 4.47 5.79
C PRO A 102 14.36 5.57 4.74
N ASP A 103 15.60 5.87 4.34
CA ASP A 103 15.91 6.87 3.31
C ASP A 103 15.39 6.46 1.93
N GLU A 104 15.47 5.18 1.59
CA GLU A 104 14.90 4.66 0.35
C GLU A 104 13.38 4.71 0.39
N LEU A 105 12.77 4.39 1.54
CA LEU A 105 11.32 4.52 1.74
C LEU A 105 10.87 5.98 1.58
N ALA A 106 11.59 6.92 2.17
CA ALA A 106 11.29 8.35 2.02
C ALA A 106 11.33 8.80 0.56
N ARG A 107 12.37 8.40 -0.18
CA ARG A 107 12.50 8.71 -1.62
C ARG A 107 11.41 8.06 -2.48
N PHE A 108 10.93 6.89 -2.10
CA PHE A 108 9.81 6.23 -2.77
C PHE A 108 8.49 6.94 -2.51
N LEU A 109 8.22 7.34 -1.27
CA LEU A 109 6.93 7.91 -0.88
C LEU A 109 6.78 9.38 -1.29
N ALA A 110 7.87 10.14 -1.35
CA ALA A 110 7.83 11.57 -1.61
C ALA A 110 7.08 11.95 -2.92
N PRO A 111 7.35 11.34 -4.09
CA PRO A 111 6.62 11.66 -5.32
C PRO A 111 5.14 11.26 -5.24
N LEU A 112 4.77 10.23 -4.51
CA LEU A 112 3.38 9.80 -4.33
C LEU A 112 2.61 10.81 -3.46
N VAL A 113 3.24 11.33 -2.40
CA VAL A 113 2.69 12.43 -1.57
C VAL A 113 2.45 13.68 -2.40
N GLN A 114 3.44 14.05 -3.22
CA GLN A 114 3.36 15.24 -4.10
C GLN A 114 2.25 15.09 -5.15
N ALA A 115 2.03 13.89 -5.65
CA ALA A 115 0.95 13.58 -6.60
C ALA A 115 -0.46 13.65 -5.98
N GLY A 116 -0.56 13.62 -4.65
CA GLY A 116 -1.84 13.87 -3.97
C GLY A 116 -2.42 12.69 -3.20
N VAL A 117 -1.60 11.77 -2.71
CA VAL A 117 -2.06 10.73 -1.76
C VAL A 117 -2.41 11.35 -0.41
N ASP A 118 -3.58 11.01 0.12
CA ASP A 118 -4.04 11.46 1.44
C ASP A 118 -3.68 10.46 2.54
N VAL A 119 -3.84 9.16 2.25
CA VAL A 119 -3.65 8.07 3.21
C VAL A 119 -2.83 6.95 2.57
N PHE A 120 -1.88 6.39 3.30
CA PHE A 120 -1.16 5.20 2.87
C PHE A 120 -1.69 3.95 3.58
N HIS A 121 -2.06 2.93 2.80
CA HIS A 121 -2.40 1.61 3.30
C HIS A 121 -1.17 0.69 3.17
N CYS A 122 -0.51 0.45 4.30
CA CYS A 122 0.76 -0.26 4.37
C CYS A 122 0.53 -1.75 4.56
N SER A 123 0.58 -2.52 3.48
CA SER A 123 0.31 -3.95 3.53
C SER A 123 1.54 -4.73 4.01
N THR A 124 1.47 -5.24 5.23
CA THR A 124 2.49 -6.10 5.84
C THR A 124 2.01 -7.55 5.96
N ARG A 125 2.94 -8.47 6.24
CA ARG A 125 2.62 -9.86 6.55
C ARG A 125 2.05 -9.98 7.97
N ARG A 126 2.73 -9.33 8.90
CA ARG A 126 2.37 -9.24 10.33
C ARG A 126 2.60 -7.82 10.81
N PHE A 127 1.59 -7.20 11.40
CA PHE A 127 1.65 -5.79 11.81
C PHE A 127 2.69 -5.52 12.91
N TRP A 128 3.08 -6.54 13.66
CA TRP A 128 4.02 -6.43 14.78
C TRP A 128 5.49 -6.59 14.37
N GLU A 129 5.78 -6.96 13.13
CA GLU A 129 7.15 -7.08 12.66
C GLU A 129 7.74 -5.69 12.39
N PRO A 130 8.93 -5.38 12.95
CA PRO A 130 9.65 -4.17 12.60
C PRO A 130 9.99 -4.13 11.11
N GLU A 131 9.90 -2.95 10.51
CA GLU A 131 10.24 -2.81 9.09
C GLU A 131 11.74 -2.73 8.86
N PHE A 132 12.47 -1.99 9.70
CA PHE A 132 13.91 -1.80 9.58
C PHE A 132 14.61 -2.11 10.91
N ASP A 133 15.85 -2.59 10.82
CA ASP A 133 16.68 -2.86 11.98
C ASP A 133 16.88 -1.60 12.86
N GLY A 134 16.95 -1.84 14.17
CA GLY A 134 17.16 -0.75 15.14
C GLY A 134 15.92 0.08 15.49
N SER A 135 14.76 -0.28 14.98
CA SER A 135 13.47 0.37 15.30
C SER A 135 12.39 -0.68 15.55
N ALA A 136 11.42 -0.35 16.41
CA ALA A 136 10.23 -1.17 16.63
C ALA A 136 9.08 -0.85 15.66
N LEU A 137 9.18 0.24 14.89
CA LEU A 137 8.12 0.68 13.97
C LEU A 137 7.94 -0.30 12.82
N ASN A 138 6.67 -0.60 12.53
CA ASN A 138 6.31 -1.34 11.32
C ASN A 138 6.28 -0.41 10.08
N LEU A 139 5.93 -0.95 8.92
CA LEU A 139 5.87 -0.18 7.66
C LEU A 139 4.92 1.03 7.75
N ALA A 140 3.78 0.90 8.45
CA ALA A 140 2.83 2.02 8.61
C ALA A 140 3.40 3.12 9.51
N GLY A 141 4.04 2.75 10.62
CA GLY A 141 4.71 3.68 11.52
C GLY A 141 5.84 4.47 10.84
N TRP A 142 6.66 3.78 10.07
CA TRP A 142 7.69 4.44 9.26
C TRP A 142 7.11 5.35 8.19
N THR A 143 6.08 4.90 7.48
CA THR A 143 5.41 5.71 6.44
C THR A 143 4.83 6.99 7.05
N LYS A 144 4.16 6.89 8.19
CA LYS A 144 3.61 8.05 8.92
C LYS A 144 4.72 9.01 9.34
N THR A 145 5.79 8.51 9.92
CA THR A 145 6.95 9.31 10.36
C THR A 145 7.58 10.08 9.21
N LEU A 146 7.74 9.43 8.04
CA LEU A 146 8.43 10.01 6.90
C LEU A 146 7.56 10.96 6.07
N THR A 147 6.23 10.76 6.07
CA THR A 147 5.33 11.52 5.20
C THR A 147 4.44 12.51 5.93
N GLY A 148 4.20 12.30 7.23
CA GLY A 148 3.19 13.04 8.00
C GLY A 148 1.74 12.74 7.57
N LYS A 149 1.52 11.75 6.69
CA LYS A 149 0.19 11.35 6.22
C LYS A 149 -0.43 10.31 7.15
N ALA A 150 -1.76 10.26 7.16
CA ALA A 150 -2.47 9.19 7.84
C ALA A 150 -2.10 7.82 7.24
N THR A 151 -2.06 6.80 8.09
CA THR A 151 -1.68 5.45 7.67
C THR A 151 -2.62 4.38 8.19
N ILE A 152 -2.81 3.35 7.36
CA ILE A 152 -3.55 2.14 7.69
C ILE A 152 -2.53 1.01 7.83
N SER A 153 -2.51 0.35 8.98
CA SER A 153 -1.73 -0.86 9.19
C SER A 153 -2.58 -2.10 8.96
N VAL A 154 -2.02 -3.14 8.33
CA VAL A 154 -2.66 -4.43 8.10
C VAL A 154 -1.63 -5.54 8.12
N GLY A 155 -2.01 -6.70 8.62
CA GLY A 155 -1.20 -7.91 8.60
C GLY A 155 -1.51 -8.81 9.79
N SER A 156 -2.15 -9.95 9.56
CA SER A 156 -2.46 -10.97 10.58
C SER A 156 -3.16 -10.43 11.84
N VAL A 157 -4.03 -9.41 11.69
CA VAL A 157 -4.78 -8.84 12.81
C VAL A 157 -5.72 -9.90 13.40
N GLY A 158 -5.60 -10.17 14.70
CA GLY A 158 -6.35 -11.20 15.40
C GLY A 158 -5.91 -12.65 15.11
N LEU A 159 -4.83 -12.85 14.32
CA LEU A 159 -4.38 -14.16 13.85
C LEU A 159 -2.88 -14.36 14.08
N ASN A 160 -2.45 -15.61 14.30
CA ASN A 160 -1.04 -15.97 14.50
C ASN A 160 -0.24 -16.01 13.17
N ASP A 161 -0.87 -16.44 12.07
CA ASP A 161 -0.21 -16.77 10.84
C ASP A 161 -0.49 -15.76 9.73
N ASP A 162 0.50 -15.61 8.85
CA ASP A 162 0.34 -14.81 7.65
C ASP A 162 -0.55 -15.49 6.60
N PHE A 163 -0.86 -14.73 5.55
CA PHE A 163 -1.76 -15.17 4.48
C PHE A 163 -1.20 -16.36 3.68
N ILE A 164 0.11 -16.41 3.45
CA ILE A 164 0.71 -17.48 2.63
C ILE A 164 0.69 -18.81 3.39
N SER A 165 1.00 -18.79 4.68
CA SER A 165 0.91 -19.98 5.53
C SER A 165 -0.50 -20.56 5.53
N TRP A 166 -1.51 -19.69 5.67
CA TRP A 166 -2.93 -20.09 5.60
C TRP A 166 -3.30 -20.63 4.22
N PHE A 167 -2.89 -19.97 3.13
CA PHE A 167 -3.16 -20.42 1.78
C PHE A 167 -2.50 -21.78 1.47
N GLY A 168 -1.36 -22.07 2.12
CA GLY A 168 -0.70 -23.36 2.11
C GLY A 168 -1.38 -24.47 2.93
N GLY A 169 -2.53 -24.18 3.54
CA GLY A 169 -3.32 -25.13 4.33
C GLY A 169 -3.02 -25.14 5.83
N ALA A 170 -2.20 -24.22 6.34
CA ALA A 170 -2.00 -24.10 7.78
C ALA A 170 -3.25 -23.53 8.46
N ALA A 171 -3.64 -24.12 9.59
CA ALA A 171 -4.72 -23.57 10.42
C ALA A 171 -4.21 -22.33 11.15
N SER A 172 -4.81 -21.17 10.91
CA SER A 172 -4.51 -19.96 11.66
C SER A 172 -5.13 -20.03 13.06
N GLY A 173 -4.28 -19.98 14.10
CA GLY A 173 -4.73 -19.74 15.45
C GLY A 173 -5.12 -18.28 15.68
N THR A 174 -5.84 -18.02 16.77
CA THR A 174 -6.16 -16.66 17.21
C THR A 174 -4.95 -16.02 17.93
N ARG A 175 -4.81 -14.71 17.81
CA ARG A 175 -3.85 -13.87 18.54
C ARG A 175 -4.60 -12.72 19.22
N GLY A 176 -4.23 -12.39 20.45
CA GLY A 176 -4.72 -11.18 21.12
C GLY A 176 -4.32 -9.91 20.36
N ILE A 177 -5.09 -8.85 20.58
CA ILE A 177 -4.89 -7.55 19.89
C ILE A 177 -4.30 -6.46 20.81
N ASP A 178 -3.87 -6.79 22.02
CA ASP A 178 -3.36 -5.81 23.00
C ASP A 178 -2.14 -5.02 22.45
N ASP A 179 -1.21 -5.70 21.77
CA ASP A 179 -0.08 -5.05 21.10
C ASP A 179 -0.55 -4.10 19.98
N LEU A 180 -1.56 -4.50 19.21
CA LEU A 180 -2.15 -3.65 18.17
C LEU A 180 -2.77 -2.38 18.76
N LEU A 181 -3.53 -2.52 19.84
CA LEU A 181 -4.15 -1.40 20.54
C LEU A 181 -3.10 -0.46 21.13
N THR A 182 -2.09 -1.01 21.78
CA THR A 182 -0.96 -0.22 22.31
C THR A 182 -0.29 0.62 21.23
N ARG A 183 -0.02 0.05 20.06
CA ARG A 183 0.59 0.75 18.92
C ARG A 183 -0.34 1.81 18.34
N LEU A 184 -1.64 1.50 18.21
CA LEU A 184 -2.66 2.47 17.75
C LEU A 184 -2.78 3.65 18.73
N GLU A 185 -2.88 3.38 20.02
CA GLU A 185 -2.96 4.39 21.08
C GLU A 185 -1.70 5.27 21.15
N SER A 186 -0.54 4.69 20.88
CA SER A 186 0.73 5.46 20.80
C SER A 186 0.83 6.32 19.55
N GLY A 187 -0.12 6.19 18.61
CA GLY A 187 -0.15 6.95 17.36
C GLY A 187 0.84 6.45 16.31
N GLU A 188 1.32 5.20 16.42
CA GLU A 188 2.21 4.62 15.41
C GLU A 188 1.56 4.61 14.03
N PHE A 189 0.27 4.32 13.95
CA PHE A 189 -0.59 4.42 12.76
C PHE A 189 -1.98 4.92 13.16
N ASP A 190 -2.84 5.25 12.18
CA ASP A 190 -4.13 5.90 12.44
C ASP A 190 -5.33 4.95 12.33
N LEU A 191 -5.23 3.96 11.45
CA LEU A 191 -6.29 3.01 11.14
C LEU A 191 -5.73 1.60 11.05
N VAL A 192 -6.62 0.62 11.21
CA VAL A 192 -6.31 -0.81 11.10
C VAL A 192 -7.25 -1.46 10.08
N ALA A 193 -6.68 -2.17 9.11
CA ALA A 193 -7.46 -3.00 8.20
C ALA A 193 -7.48 -4.46 8.70
N VAL A 194 -8.67 -5.04 8.72
CA VAL A 194 -8.91 -6.42 9.16
C VAL A 194 -9.51 -7.23 8.01
N GLY A 195 -8.94 -8.38 7.73
CA GLY A 195 -9.41 -9.25 6.66
C GLY A 195 -9.96 -10.59 7.17
N ARG A 196 -9.11 -11.60 7.26
CA ARG A 196 -9.51 -12.99 7.55
C ARG A 196 -10.28 -13.18 8.86
N ALA A 197 -9.97 -12.39 9.90
CA ALA A 197 -10.70 -12.46 11.16
C ALA A 197 -12.19 -12.13 10.96
N LEU A 198 -12.53 -11.13 10.16
CA LEU A 198 -13.91 -10.76 9.81
C LEU A 198 -14.62 -11.79 8.91
N ILE A 199 -13.88 -12.60 8.15
CA ILE A 199 -14.47 -13.71 7.39
C ILE A 199 -14.88 -14.83 8.34
N ALA A 200 -14.05 -15.09 9.36
CA ALA A 200 -14.33 -16.12 10.37
C ALA A 200 -15.43 -15.70 11.35
N ASP A 201 -15.44 -14.45 11.75
CA ASP A 201 -16.41 -13.85 12.66
C ASP A 201 -16.81 -12.44 12.18
N PRO A 202 -18.00 -12.29 11.55
CA PRO A 202 -18.46 -10.97 11.09
C PRO A 202 -18.70 -9.96 12.21
N ALA A 203 -18.82 -10.41 13.46
CA ALA A 203 -18.98 -9.57 14.64
C ALA A 203 -17.67 -9.36 15.42
N TRP A 204 -16.53 -9.60 14.79
CA TRP A 204 -15.20 -9.51 15.40
C TRP A 204 -14.84 -8.09 15.87
N ALA A 205 -15.33 -7.03 15.22
CA ALA A 205 -15.09 -5.63 15.53
C ALA A 205 -16.04 -5.07 16.58
#